data_dc848d4e09f8e73bcd256bed483e6a5c
#
_entry.id   dc848d4e09f8e73bcd256bed483e6a5c
#
_cell.length_a   1.000
_cell.length_b   1.000
_cell.length_c   1.000
_cell.angle_alpha   90.00
_cell.angle_beta   90.00
_cell.angle_gamma   90.00
#
_symmetry.space_group_name_H-M   'P 1'
#
loop_
_entity.id
_entity.type
_entity.pdbx_description
1 polymer ?
#
loop_
_entity_poly.entity_id
_entity_poly.type
_entity_poly.pdbx_seq_one_letter_code
_entity_poly.pdbx_strand_id
1 'polypeptide(L)'
;MLVDVTVSPDAVSVAGVDLVPVTVSAHLTDDTGVVPSTEMDGTMVPSVALRLVGSDRADGAELSLTAGTPQDGTWSATIQVPSTWNGTWEVSRLVAVDAAANRLDVDPPASADTTLVVTGTHRPAVTMRLSPDPLVGDGPLTVEGRFYYEDTGEGIGNQPIFFGSDNACWELRSEPNGTTRADGTFSRLYPKGDPFVRCVGIVRPSNTAVAPDYIVVRTLHPRVKPIVAVKANRTTVTPGTTVTFTGMVKPAASWQLQLQQLQGRTWRKVAGTSSNDLGAYRMAVTPKTPGTLRYRVVIPNQDPALVGVSEVVTVRVSTPGGEPRPDGGGGGGGGTAGGGTGGLPITGAATAPLVAGGAALMIVGAGLMLLARRRRPTQTPNGR
;
A
#
# COMPACT_ATOMS: atom_id res chain seq x y z
N MET A 1 -21.43 34.16 3.51
CA MET A 1 -22.07 33.73 4.79
C MET A 1 -23.07 32.64 4.49
N LEU A 2 -23.16 31.62 5.37
CA LEU A 2 -24.23 30.61 5.25
C LEU A 2 -25.53 31.18 5.76
N VAL A 3 -26.58 31.16 4.93
CA VAL A 3 -27.92 31.67 5.25
C VAL A 3 -28.81 30.52 5.69
N ASP A 4 -28.84 29.43 4.93
CA ASP A 4 -29.69 28.28 5.19
C ASP A 4 -29.09 26.99 4.59
N VAL A 5 -29.50 25.86 5.14
CA VAL A 5 -29.20 24.49 4.62
C VAL A 5 -30.46 23.66 4.72
N THR A 6 -30.76 22.94 3.65
CA THR A 6 -31.94 22.06 3.59
C THR A 6 -31.55 20.68 3.02
N VAL A 7 -32.28 19.64 3.44
CA VAL A 7 -32.19 18.27 2.93
C VAL A 7 -33.55 17.85 2.40
N SER A 8 -33.63 17.40 1.15
CA SER A 8 -34.91 17.03 0.54
C SER A 8 -34.78 15.79 -0.38
N PRO A 9 -35.61 14.76 -0.18
CA PRO A 9 -36.51 14.57 0.95
C PRO A 9 -35.76 14.36 2.28
N ASP A 10 -36.39 14.66 3.39
CA ASP A 10 -35.86 14.50 4.76
C ASP A 10 -35.97 13.06 5.29
N ALA A 11 -36.73 12.21 4.61
CA ALA A 11 -36.88 10.80 4.91
C ALA A 11 -36.96 9.94 3.63
N VAL A 12 -36.22 8.84 3.62
CA VAL A 12 -36.21 7.89 2.50
C VAL A 12 -36.23 6.45 2.99
N SER A 13 -36.87 5.56 2.18
CA SER A 13 -36.77 4.11 2.35
C SER A 13 -35.98 3.52 1.19
N VAL A 14 -34.95 2.73 1.50
CA VAL A 14 -34.04 2.15 0.51
C VAL A 14 -33.86 0.66 0.78
N ALA A 15 -34.02 -0.19 -0.23
CA ALA A 15 -33.90 -1.63 -0.10
C ALA A 15 -32.74 -2.19 -0.94
N GLY A 16 -32.04 -3.16 -0.40
CA GLY A 16 -31.00 -3.91 -1.14
C GLY A 16 -29.89 -3.00 -1.67
N VAL A 17 -29.60 -3.17 -2.95
CA VAL A 17 -28.57 -2.39 -3.69
C VAL A 17 -29.14 -1.17 -4.40
N ASP A 18 -30.41 -0.86 -4.19
CA ASP A 18 -31.03 0.33 -4.74
C ASP A 18 -30.44 1.62 -4.16
N LEU A 19 -30.62 2.70 -4.87
CA LEU A 19 -30.16 4.04 -4.50
C LEU A 19 -31.35 4.99 -4.60
N VAL A 20 -31.48 5.88 -3.62
CA VAL A 20 -32.50 6.94 -3.64
C VAL A 20 -31.82 8.29 -3.65
N PRO A 21 -32.15 9.19 -4.63
CA PRO A 21 -31.57 10.52 -4.68
C PRO A 21 -32.12 11.41 -3.56
N VAL A 22 -31.22 12.08 -2.86
CA VAL A 22 -31.51 13.12 -1.85
C VAL A 22 -30.71 14.35 -2.22
N THR A 23 -31.36 15.51 -2.23
CA THR A 23 -30.68 16.78 -2.52
C THR A 23 -30.38 17.52 -1.22
N VAL A 24 -29.11 17.91 -1.06
CA VAL A 24 -28.68 18.86 -0.04
C VAL A 24 -28.47 20.21 -0.72
N SER A 25 -29.08 21.25 -0.18
CA SER A 25 -28.97 22.62 -0.72
C SER A 25 -28.52 23.58 0.38
N ALA A 26 -27.59 24.46 0.04
CA ALA A 26 -27.09 25.52 0.91
C ALA A 26 -27.26 26.88 0.22
N HIS A 27 -27.86 27.85 0.92
CA HIS A 27 -27.93 29.24 0.46
C HIS A 27 -26.72 30.00 1.02
N LEU A 28 -25.82 30.41 0.12
CA LEU A 28 -24.60 31.15 0.45
C LEU A 28 -24.63 32.54 -0.10
N THR A 29 -24.21 33.51 0.74
CA THR A 29 -24.02 34.91 0.34
C THR A 29 -22.59 35.35 0.63
N ASP A 30 -21.99 36.07 -0.31
CA ASP A 30 -20.61 36.57 -0.19
C ASP A 30 -20.37 37.75 -1.15
N ASP A 31 -19.74 38.82 -0.67
CA ASP A 31 -19.53 40.06 -1.46
C ASP A 31 -18.60 39.82 -2.66
N THR A 32 -17.61 38.93 -2.52
CA THR A 32 -16.63 38.60 -3.57
C THR A 32 -17.06 37.40 -4.42
N GLY A 33 -17.99 36.61 -3.91
CA GLY A 33 -18.57 35.43 -4.55
C GLY A 33 -17.86 34.12 -4.20
N VAL A 34 -18.64 33.07 -3.99
CA VAL A 34 -18.17 31.71 -3.71
C VAL A 34 -17.54 31.10 -4.98
N VAL A 35 -16.36 30.53 -4.87
CA VAL A 35 -15.63 29.90 -5.99
C VAL A 35 -16.14 28.47 -6.20
N PRO A 36 -16.58 28.10 -7.42
CA PRO A 36 -17.00 26.73 -7.69
C PRO A 36 -15.83 25.77 -7.87
N SER A 37 -16.02 24.52 -7.43
CA SER A 37 -15.15 23.33 -7.71
C SER A 37 -13.65 23.59 -7.53
N THR A 38 -13.27 24.14 -6.37
CA THR A 38 -11.86 24.40 -6.03
C THR A 38 -11.36 23.40 -4.99
N GLU A 39 -10.18 22.84 -5.20
CA GLU A 39 -9.53 21.99 -4.20
C GLU A 39 -8.88 22.85 -3.10
N MET A 40 -9.22 22.53 -1.85
CA MET A 40 -8.63 23.13 -0.65
C MET A 40 -8.31 22.04 0.36
N ASP A 41 -7.03 21.92 0.74
CA ASP A 41 -6.54 20.91 1.71
C ASP A 41 -6.99 19.47 1.39
N GLY A 42 -7.04 19.10 0.09
CA GLY A 42 -7.47 17.79 -0.37
C GLY A 42 -8.98 17.57 -0.41
N THR A 43 -9.77 18.61 -0.21
CA THR A 43 -11.24 18.58 -0.30
C THR A 43 -11.72 19.54 -1.39
N MET A 44 -12.63 19.07 -2.24
CA MET A 44 -13.30 19.96 -3.19
C MET A 44 -14.32 20.83 -2.45
N VAL A 45 -14.33 22.12 -2.74
CA VAL A 45 -15.23 23.10 -2.12
C VAL A 45 -15.96 23.89 -3.20
N PRO A 46 -17.20 24.33 -2.99
CA PRO A 46 -18.03 24.20 -1.78
C PRO A 46 -18.46 22.73 -1.55
N SER A 47 -18.50 22.32 -0.29
CA SER A 47 -18.89 20.95 0.08
C SER A 47 -19.65 20.91 1.40
N VAL A 48 -20.44 19.86 1.56
CA VAL A 48 -21.10 19.54 2.82
C VAL A 48 -20.62 18.18 3.31
N ALA A 49 -20.58 18.00 4.63
CA ALA A 49 -20.41 16.71 5.28
C ALA A 49 -21.71 16.32 5.98
N LEU A 50 -22.15 15.06 5.75
CA LEU A 50 -23.23 14.42 6.50
C LEU A 50 -22.62 13.46 7.48
N ARG A 51 -23.16 13.41 8.68
CA ARG A 51 -22.72 12.48 9.74
C ARG A 51 -23.91 11.64 10.25
N LEU A 52 -23.67 10.35 10.43
CA LEU A 52 -24.63 9.47 11.09
C LEU A 52 -24.67 9.81 12.59
N VAL A 53 -25.84 10.18 13.10
CA VAL A 53 -26.04 10.54 14.51
C VAL A 53 -25.61 9.39 15.43
N GLY A 54 -24.75 9.70 16.40
CA GLY A 54 -24.22 8.72 17.35
C GLY A 54 -23.09 7.84 16.82
N SER A 55 -22.47 8.23 15.70
CA SER A 55 -21.36 7.48 15.08
C SER A 55 -20.30 8.45 14.51
N ASP A 56 -19.08 7.93 14.28
CA ASP A 56 -18.03 8.64 13.55
C ASP A 56 -18.16 8.48 12.02
N ARG A 57 -19.20 7.77 11.56
CA ARG A 57 -19.44 7.59 10.14
C ARG A 57 -19.89 8.89 9.52
N ALA A 58 -19.15 9.35 8.52
CA ALA A 58 -19.46 10.55 7.74
C ALA A 58 -19.33 10.25 6.24
N ASP A 59 -20.01 11.06 5.45
CA ASP A 59 -19.93 11.13 4.00
C ASP A 59 -19.97 12.59 3.56
N GLY A 60 -19.49 12.91 2.37
CA GLY A 60 -19.42 14.26 1.86
C GLY A 60 -20.00 14.41 0.46
N ALA A 61 -20.41 15.61 0.13
CA ALA A 61 -20.84 15.95 -1.22
C ALA A 61 -20.30 17.31 -1.63
N GLU A 62 -19.83 17.40 -2.87
CA GLU A 62 -19.45 18.65 -3.51
C GLU A 62 -20.73 19.38 -4.00
N LEU A 63 -20.81 20.67 -3.68
CA LEU A 63 -21.93 21.51 -4.06
C LEU A 63 -21.64 22.25 -5.36
N SER A 64 -22.65 22.36 -6.22
CA SER A 64 -22.61 23.16 -7.44
C SER A 64 -23.65 24.29 -7.36
N LEU A 65 -23.34 25.43 -7.93
CA LEU A 65 -24.31 26.56 -8.04
C LEU A 65 -25.49 26.14 -8.92
N THR A 66 -26.68 26.08 -8.35
CA THR A 66 -27.91 25.65 -9.05
C THR A 66 -28.89 26.76 -9.29
N ALA A 67 -28.83 27.87 -8.52
CA ALA A 67 -29.64 29.05 -8.71
C ALA A 67 -28.94 30.27 -8.15
N GLY A 68 -29.27 31.45 -8.69
CA GLY A 68 -28.69 32.74 -8.27
C GLY A 68 -27.32 33.01 -8.87
N THR A 69 -26.46 33.67 -8.11
CA THR A 69 -25.09 34.05 -8.50
C THR A 69 -24.05 33.54 -7.47
N PRO A 70 -22.76 33.59 -7.78
CA PRO A 70 -21.75 33.33 -6.78
C PRO A 70 -21.81 34.19 -5.52
N GLN A 71 -22.34 35.43 -5.64
CA GLN A 71 -22.48 36.37 -4.53
C GLN A 71 -23.73 36.10 -3.69
N ASP A 72 -24.79 35.57 -4.30
CA ASP A 72 -26.05 35.26 -3.64
C ASP A 72 -26.71 34.10 -4.38
N GLY A 73 -26.45 32.90 -3.93
CA GLY A 73 -26.81 31.69 -4.65
C GLY A 73 -27.13 30.47 -3.82
N THR A 74 -27.92 29.61 -4.44
CA THR A 74 -28.20 28.26 -3.93
C THR A 74 -27.22 27.26 -4.55
N TRP A 75 -26.52 26.57 -3.69
CA TRP A 75 -25.55 25.55 -4.03
C TRP A 75 -26.09 24.19 -3.61
N SER A 76 -26.13 23.22 -4.52
CA SER A 76 -26.77 21.94 -4.24
C SER A 76 -25.94 20.75 -4.71
N ALA A 77 -26.14 19.60 -4.05
CA ALA A 77 -25.66 18.29 -4.48
C ALA A 77 -26.79 17.26 -4.39
N THR A 78 -26.84 16.35 -5.35
CA THR A 78 -27.73 15.18 -5.27
C THR A 78 -26.90 13.96 -4.84
N ILE A 79 -27.20 13.43 -3.67
CA ILE A 79 -26.54 12.29 -3.05
C ILE A 79 -27.35 11.04 -3.35
N GLN A 80 -26.71 9.98 -3.82
CA GLN A 80 -27.33 8.67 -4.04
C GLN A 80 -27.26 7.84 -2.75
N VAL A 81 -28.33 7.85 -1.97
CA VAL A 81 -28.39 7.23 -0.63
C VAL A 81 -28.59 5.74 -0.74
N PRO A 82 -27.70 4.89 -0.19
CA PRO A 82 -27.85 3.43 -0.17
C PRO A 82 -28.58 2.92 1.09
N SER A 83 -29.10 1.72 1.04
CA SER A 83 -29.75 1.03 2.19
C SER A 83 -28.81 0.88 3.41
N THR A 84 -27.49 0.85 3.17
CA THR A 84 -26.47 0.76 4.23
C THR A 84 -26.30 2.03 5.05
N TRP A 85 -26.96 3.14 4.65
CA TRP A 85 -27.02 4.35 5.44
C TRP A 85 -28.12 4.36 6.51
N ASN A 86 -28.77 3.24 6.76
CA ASN A 86 -29.83 3.12 7.75
C ASN A 86 -29.54 3.89 9.05
N GLY A 87 -30.45 4.78 9.44
CA GLY A 87 -30.35 5.64 10.61
C GLY A 87 -30.62 7.10 10.31
N THR A 88 -30.40 7.98 11.28
CA THR A 88 -30.57 9.43 11.15
C THR A 88 -29.22 10.07 10.83
N TRP A 89 -29.18 10.80 9.74
CA TRP A 89 -28.04 11.60 9.29
C TRP A 89 -28.32 13.06 9.47
N GLU A 90 -27.28 13.86 9.70
CA GLU A 90 -27.35 15.31 9.79
C GLU A 90 -26.27 15.96 8.96
N VAL A 91 -26.53 17.10 8.37
CA VAL A 91 -25.47 17.93 7.79
C VAL A 91 -24.68 18.52 8.96
N SER A 92 -23.44 18.08 9.11
CA SER A 92 -22.59 18.40 10.26
C SER A 92 -21.56 19.48 9.98
N ARG A 93 -21.32 19.80 8.70
CA ARG A 93 -20.32 20.80 8.31
C ARG A 93 -20.56 21.28 6.89
N LEU A 94 -20.31 22.56 6.66
CA LEU A 94 -20.23 23.16 5.34
C LEU A 94 -18.89 23.90 5.20
N VAL A 95 -18.22 23.68 4.08
CA VAL A 95 -16.97 24.38 3.72
C VAL A 95 -17.13 25.05 2.37
N ALA A 96 -16.75 26.31 2.29
CA ALA A 96 -16.71 27.07 1.04
C ALA A 96 -15.52 28.02 1.05
N VAL A 97 -15.14 28.53 -0.12
CA VAL A 97 -14.11 29.55 -0.27
C VAL A 97 -14.60 30.62 -1.23
N ASP A 98 -14.27 31.88 -0.96
CA ASP A 98 -14.61 33.00 -1.84
C ASP A 98 -13.46 33.30 -2.83
N ALA A 99 -13.72 34.24 -3.77
CA ALA A 99 -12.73 34.69 -4.75
C ALA A 99 -11.54 35.45 -4.14
N ALA A 100 -11.65 35.92 -2.89
CA ALA A 100 -10.57 36.54 -2.12
C ALA A 100 -9.78 35.52 -1.27
N ALA A 101 -10.08 34.23 -1.41
CA ALA A 101 -9.50 33.12 -0.67
C ALA A 101 -9.85 33.12 0.83
N ASN A 102 -10.92 33.77 1.25
CA ASN A 102 -11.46 33.60 2.58
C ASN A 102 -12.23 32.28 2.66
N ARG A 103 -12.05 31.58 3.80
CA ARG A 103 -12.68 30.27 4.04
C ARG A 103 -13.87 30.41 4.96
N LEU A 104 -15.00 29.88 4.54
CA LEU A 104 -16.15 29.55 5.36
C LEU A 104 -15.98 28.07 5.80
N ASP A 105 -16.08 27.80 7.08
CA ASP A 105 -16.01 26.45 7.66
C ASP A 105 -16.91 26.46 8.90
N VAL A 106 -18.15 26.04 8.72
CA VAL A 106 -19.19 26.22 9.72
C VAL A 106 -20.09 24.99 9.85
N ASP A 107 -20.66 24.82 11.03
CA ASP A 107 -21.80 23.95 11.25
C ASP A 107 -23.07 24.63 10.77
N PRO A 108 -24.09 23.90 10.27
CA PRO A 108 -25.38 24.48 9.93
C PRO A 108 -26.04 25.20 11.11
N PRO A 109 -26.82 26.28 10.87
CA PRO A 109 -27.56 26.93 11.93
C PRO A 109 -28.58 25.96 12.54
N ALA A 110 -28.81 26.07 13.85
CA ALA A 110 -29.73 25.18 14.59
C ALA A 110 -31.22 25.25 14.09
N SER A 111 -31.56 26.28 13.34
CA SER A 111 -32.86 26.44 12.71
C SER A 111 -33.02 25.76 11.35
N ALA A 112 -31.92 25.21 10.81
CA ALA A 112 -31.94 24.59 9.49
C ALA A 112 -32.53 23.16 9.57
N ASP A 113 -33.25 22.75 8.52
CA ASP A 113 -33.71 21.39 8.34
C ASP A 113 -32.61 20.55 7.70
N THR A 114 -31.73 20.04 8.56
CA THR A 114 -30.48 19.38 8.19
C THR A 114 -30.51 17.87 8.36
N THR A 115 -31.65 17.30 8.75
CA THR A 115 -31.78 15.87 9.06
C THR A 115 -32.26 15.07 7.85
N LEU A 116 -31.74 13.86 7.74
CA LEU A 116 -32.16 12.83 6.79
C LEU A 116 -32.40 11.52 7.54
N VAL A 117 -33.62 11.02 7.53
CA VAL A 117 -33.96 9.70 8.10
C VAL A 117 -33.91 8.66 6.99
N VAL A 118 -32.99 7.69 7.09
CA VAL A 118 -32.88 6.59 6.15
C VAL A 118 -33.40 5.30 6.78
N THR A 119 -34.45 4.72 6.22
CA THR A 119 -34.95 3.39 6.54
C THR A 119 -34.36 2.40 5.53
N GLY A 120 -33.22 1.80 5.88
CA GLY A 120 -32.52 0.83 5.04
C GLY A 120 -32.99 -0.60 5.37
N THR A 121 -33.55 -1.29 4.37
CA THR A 121 -33.99 -2.69 4.48
C THR A 121 -33.20 -3.57 3.52
N HIS A 122 -33.16 -4.87 3.79
CA HIS A 122 -32.50 -5.85 2.90
C HIS A 122 -31.06 -5.44 2.56
N ARG A 123 -30.30 -5.07 3.61
CA ARG A 123 -29.00 -4.43 3.46
C ARG A 123 -27.94 -5.39 2.93
N PRO A 124 -27.14 -4.99 1.93
CA PRO A 124 -26.05 -5.79 1.41
C PRO A 124 -24.89 -5.85 2.40
N ALA A 125 -24.32 -7.04 2.53
CA ALA A 125 -23.09 -7.32 3.27
C ALA A 125 -22.12 -8.11 2.40
N VAL A 126 -20.84 -8.17 2.83
CA VAL A 126 -19.80 -8.89 2.10
C VAL A 126 -18.88 -9.64 3.03
N THR A 127 -18.65 -10.92 2.72
CA THR A 127 -17.53 -11.70 3.24
C THR A 127 -16.39 -11.67 2.25
N MET A 128 -15.14 -11.70 2.75
CA MET A 128 -13.94 -11.72 1.93
C MET A 128 -12.86 -12.51 2.64
N ARG A 129 -12.12 -13.30 1.89
CA ARG A 129 -10.92 -13.98 2.36
C ARG A 129 -9.82 -13.95 1.31
N LEU A 130 -8.58 -14.10 1.75
CA LEU A 130 -7.39 -14.19 0.94
C LEU A 130 -6.82 -15.60 1.02
N SER A 131 -6.36 -16.14 -0.09
CA SER A 131 -5.77 -17.48 -0.14
C SER A 131 -4.57 -17.48 -1.09
N PRO A 132 -3.39 -17.99 -0.63
CA PRO A 132 -3.09 -18.52 0.69
C PRO A 132 -3.01 -17.43 1.78
N ASP A 133 -3.22 -17.83 3.04
CA ASP A 133 -2.96 -16.99 4.21
C ASP A 133 -2.09 -17.76 5.20
N PRO A 134 -0.82 -17.37 5.42
CA PRO A 134 -0.16 -16.20 4.83
C PRO A 134 0.26 -16.39 3.36
N LEU A 135 0.34 -15.28 2.63
CA LEU A 135 1.02 -15.22 1.34
C LEU A 135 2.53 -15.45 1.55
N VAL A 136 3.12 -16.37 0.81
CA VAL A 136 4.56 -16.64 0.86
C VAL A 136 5.27 -16.01 -0.33
N GLY A 137 6.15 -15.06 -0.07
CA GLY A 137 6.83 -14.29 -1.11
C GLY A 137 5.83 -13.56 -2.01
N ASP A 138 6.10 -13.54 -3.31
CA ASP A 138 5.25 -12.96 -4.36
C ASP A 138 4.46 -14.03 -5.14
N GLY A 139 4.08 -15.13 -4.47
CA GLY A 139 3.24 -16.17 -5.05
C GLY A 139 1.84 -15.68 -5.46
N PRO A 140 1.05 -16.53 -6.11
CA PRO A 140 -0.32 -16.17 -6.48
C PRO A 140 -1.18 -15.94 -5.23
N LEU A 141 -2.10 -14.97 -5.33
CA LEU A 141 -3.05 -14.61 -4.28
C LEU A 141 -4.46 -14.60 -4.86
N THR A 142 -5.37 -15.34 -4.26
CA THR A 142 -6.79 -15.32 -4.62
C THR A 142 -7.57 -14.50 -3.61
N VAL A 143 -8.40 -13.58 -4.09
CA VAL A 143 -9.42 -12.85 -3.34
C VAL A 143 -10.75 -13.52 -3.63
N GLU A 144 -11.44 -13.99 -2.62
CA GLU A 144 -12.73 -14.66 -2.79
C GLU A 144 -13.68 -14.34 -1.63
N GLY A 145 -14.97 -14.47 -1.88
CA GLY A 145 -16.00 -14.19 -0.90
C GLY A 145 -17.39 -14.23 -1.49
N ARG A 146 -18.33 -13.56 -0.80
CA ARG A 146 -19.72 -13.53 -1.18
C ARG A 146 -20.37 -12.22 -0.76
N PHE A 147 -21.14 -11.63 -1.65
CA PHE A 147 -22.13 -10.58 -1.34
C PHE A 147 -23.47 -11.23 -1.05
N TYR A 148 -24.13 -10.77 -0.01
CA TYR A 148 -25.39 -11.32 0.45
C TYR A 148 -26.20 -10.26 1.21
N TYR A 149 -27.49 -10.51 1.39
CA TYR A 149 -28.35 -9.66 2.21
C TYR A 149 -28.32 -10.12 3.66
N GLU A 150 -28.14 -9.16 4.60
CA GLU A 150 -27.95 -9.46 6.03
C GLU A 150 -29.13 -10.19 6.67
N ASP A 151 -30.35 -9.84 6.28
CA ASP A 151 -31.60 -10.34 6.85
C ASP A 151 -32.00 -11.74 6.35
N THR A 152 -31.70 -12.07 5.10
CA THR A 152 -32.08 -13.35 4.49
C THR A 152 -30.92 -14.30 4.29
N GLY A 153 -29.68 -13.78 4.20
CA GLY A 153 -28.52 -14.55 3.79
C GLY A 153 -28.52 -14.89 2.29
N GLU A 154 -29.48 -14.40 1.52
CA GLU A 154 -29.52 -14.63 0.07
C GLU A 154 -28.34 -13.96 -0.63
N GLY A 155 -27.77 -14.64 -1.63
CA GLY A 155 -26.64 -14.10 -2.39
C GLY A 155 -27.06 -13.02 -3.38
N ILE A 156 -26.27 -11.96 -3.48
CA ILE A 156 -26.48 -10.88 -4.47
C ILE A 156 -25.81 -11.30 -5.77
N GLY A 157 -26.58 -11.97 -6.63
CA GLY A 157 -26.11 -12.54 -7.88
C GLY A 157 -26.08 -11.57 -9.03
N ASN A 158 -25.17 -11.81 -9.99
CA ASN A 158 -24.99 -11.02 -11.23
C ASN A 158 -24.77 -9.51 -10.98
N GLN A 159 -24.30 -9.16 -9.77
CA GLN A 159 -24.03 -7.77 -9.37
C GLN A 159 -22.67 -7.35 -9.90
N PRO A 160 -22.58 -6.22 -10.63
CA PRO A 160 -21.30 -5.60 -10.93
C PRO A 160 -20.55 -5.22 -9.67
N ILE A 161 -19.28 -5.61 -9.57
CA ILE A 161 -18.42 -5.37 -8.41
C ILE A 161 -17.06 -4.83 -8.85
N PHE A 162 -16.40 -4.17 -7.92
CA PHE A 162 -15.06 -3.68 -8.11
C PHE A 162 -14.08 -4.43 -7.21
N PHE A 163 -12.91 -4.77 -7.77
CA PHE A 163 -11.74 -5.24 -7.04
C PHE A 163 -10.64 -4.21 -7.10
N GLY A 164 -10.13 -3.78 -5.95
CA GLY A 164 -9.00 -2.89 -5.82
C GLY A 164 -7.80 -3.55 -5.13
N SER A 165 -6.63 -2.95 -5.34
CA SER A 165 -5.36 -3.46 -4.81
C SER A 165 -4.41 -2.37 -4.29
N ASP A 166 -4.92 -1.19 -4.01
CA ASP A 166 -4.15 -0.09 -3.46
C ASP A 166 -4.39 0.11 -1.96
N ASN A 167 -3.56 0.93 -1.33
CA ASN A 167 -3.60 1.18 0.12
C ASN A 167 -4.89 1.82 0.63
N ALA A 168 -5.75 2.34 -0.24
CA ALA A 168 -6.94 3.08 0.14
C ALA A 168 -8.19 2.66 -0.63
N CYS A 169 -8.10 1.68 -1.53
CA CYS A 169 -9.18 1.37 -2.46
C CYS A 169 -9.60 2.57 -3.32
N TRP A 170 -8.65 3.44 -3.62
CA TRP A 170 -8.87 4.71 -4.32
C TRP A 170 -8.86 4.57 -5.85
N GLU A 171 -8.38 3.44 -6.39
CA GLU A 171 -8.42 3.13 -7.83
C GLU A 171 -9.85 3.04 -8.40
N LEU A 172 -10.82 3.33 -7.57
CA LEU A 172 -12.25 3.07 -7.77
C LEU A 172 -13.00 4.10 -8.59
N ARG A 173 -12.32 5.02 -9.19
CA ARG A 173 -12.89 5.82 -10.30
C ARG A 173 -13.12 4.97 -11.56
N SER A 174 -12.82 3.69 -11.46
CA SER A 174 -12.91 2.73 -12.55
C SER A 174 -14.29 2.11 -12.61
N GLU A 175 -14.71 1.79 -13.81
CA GLU A 175 -15.84 0.91 -14.12
C GLU A 175 -15.72 -0.39 -13.31
N PRO A 176 -16.84 -1.03 -12.95
CA PRO A 176 -16.82 -2.35 -12.35
C PRO A 176 -15.93 -3.31 -13.16
N ASN A 177 -15.05 -4.04 -12.47
CA ASN A 177 -14.08 -4.92 -13.11
C ASN A 177 -14.30 -6.40 -12.77
N GLY A 178 -15.47 -6.73 -12.25
CA GLY A 178 -15.95 -8.06 -11.93
C GLY A 178 -17.45 -8.11 -11.80
N THR A 179 -17.97 -9.33 -11.66
CA THR A 179 -19.41 -9.59 -11.44
C THR A 179 -19.53 -10.78 -10.48
N THR A 180 -20.49 -10.76 -9.57
CA THR A 180 -20.81 -11.89 -8.72
C THR A 180 -21.44 -13.01 -9.52
N ARG A 181 -21.23 -14.26 -9.11
CA ARG A 181 -22.00 -15.42 -9.63
C ARG A 181 -23.44 -15.32 -9.15
N ALA A 182 -24.31 -16.16 -9.70
CA ALA A 182 -25.76 -16.18 -9.38
C ALA A 182 -26.04 -16.36 -7.87
N ASP A 183 -25.14 -17.03 -7.14
CA ASP A 183 -25.23 -17.24 -5.68
C ASP A 183 -24.58 -16.12 -4.84
N GLY A 184 -24.13 -15.04 -5.50
CA GLY A 184 -23.46 -13.90 -4.86
C GLY A 184 -21.96 -14.11 -4.65
N THR A 185 -21.39 -15.27 -4.97
CA THR A 185 -19.95 -15.52 -4.77
C THR A 185 -19.09 -14.79 -5.82
N PHE A 186 -17.87 -14.47 -5.42
CA PHE A 186 -16.86 -13.92 -6.31
C PHE A 186 -15.49 -14.56 -6.05
N SER A 187 -14.63 -14.52 -7.06
CA SER A 187 -13.24 -14.94 -6.93
C SER A 187 -12.38 -14.24 -7.97
N ARG A 188 -11.22 -13.73 -7.57
CA ARG A 188 -10.23 -13.13 -8.45
C ARG A 188 -8.83 -13.60 -8.10
N LEU A 189 -8.11 -14.14 -9.09
CA LEU A 189 -6.70 -14.52 -8.97
C LEU A 189 -5.81 -13.35 -9.36
N TYR A 190 -4.87 -13.02 -8.48
CA TYR A 190 -3.71 -12.18 -8.73
C TYR A 190 -2.52 -13.10 -8.93
N PRO A 191 -1.98 -13.26 -10.16
CA PRO A 191 -0.89 -14.22 -10.43
C PRO A 191 0.39 -13.94 -9.63
N LYS A 192 0.57 -12.68 -9.24
CA LYS A 192 1.65 -12.21 -8.37
C LYS A 192 1.06 -11.41 -7.22
N GLY A 193 1.27 -11.90 -6.02
CA GLY A 193 0.84 -11.25 -4.79
C GLY A 193 1.84 -10.19 -4.32
N ASP A 194 1.33 -9.24 -3.56
CA ASP A 194 2.08 -8.15 -2.91
C ASP A 194 1.50 -7.89 -1.51
N PRO A 195 2.12 -7.05 -0.67
CA PRO A 195 1.65 -6.78 0.69
C PRO A 195 0.53 -5.74 0.76
N PHE A 196 0.05 -5.22 -0.37
CA PHE A 196 -0.94 -4.16 -0.39
C PHE A 196 -2.34 -4.68 -0.06
N VAL A 197 -3.17 -3.77 0.47
CA VAL A 197 -4.56 -4.08 0.79
C VAL A 197 -5.32 -4.58 -0.45
N ARG A 198 -6.24 -5.50 -0.22
CA ARG A 198 -7.23 -5.92 -1.22
C ARG A 198 -8.59 -5.45 -0.77
N CYS A 199 -9.35 -4.97 -1.71
CA CYS A 199 -10.73 -4.60 -1.47
C CYS A 199 -11.66 -5.13 -2.55
N VAL A 200 -12.91 -5.32 -2.14
CA VAL A 200 -14.01 -5.63 -3.04
C VAL A 200 -15.24 -4.87 -2.57
N GLY A 201 -16.00 -4.31 -3.50
CA GLY A 201 -17.17 -3.51 -3.17
C GLY A 201 -18.18 -3.41 -4.31
N ILE A 202 -19.41 -3.04 -3.94
CA ILE A 202 -20.43 -2.57 -4.86
C ILE A 202 -20.36 -1.05 -4.85
N VAL A 203 -20.01 -0.46 -6.00
CA VAL A 203 -19.86 0.99 -6.15
C VAL A 203 -21.21 1.67 -6.36
N ARG A 204 -21.32 2.90 -5.91
CA ARG A 204 -22.39 3.85 -6.26
C ARG A 204 -21.81 5.07 -6.95
N PRO A 205 -22.60 5.89 -7.65
CA PRO A 205 -22.15 7.17 -8.17
C PRO A 205 -21.49 8.01 -7.07
N SER A 206 -20.31 8.56 -7.37
CA SER A 206 -19.59 9.38 -6.39
C SER A 206 -20.25 10.72 -6.20
N ASN A 207 -20.32 11.16 -4.94
CA ASN A 207 -20.80 12.50 -4.56
C ASN A 207 -19.66 13.51 -4.54
N THR A 208 -18.42 13.07 -4.76
CA THR A 208 -17.24 13.92 -4.82
C THR A 208 -16.35 13.54 -5.99
N ALA A 209 -15.56 14.48 -6.48
CA ALA A 209 -14.59 14.22 -7.55
C ALA A 209 -13.36 13.43 -7.06
N VAL A 210 -13.18 13.23 -5.76
CA VAL A 210 -11.92 12.79 -5.15
C VAL A 210 -11.95 11.35 -4.65
N ALA A 211 -13.09 10.83 -4.21
CA ALA A 211 -13.18 9.49 -3.62
C ALA A 211 -14.27 8.65 -4.27
N PRO A 212 -14.08 7.32 -4.36
CA PRO A 212 -15.14 6.41 -4.75
C PRO A 212 -16.13 6.24 -3.62
N ASP A 213 -17.41 6.13 -4.00
CA ASP A 213 -18.48 5.83 -3.07
C ASP A 213 -18.92 4.38 -3.20
N TYR A 214 -19.32 3.79 -2.06
CA TYR A 214 -19.75 2.41 -2.02
C TYR A 214 -21.13 2.26 -1.38
N ILE A 215 -21.88 1.28 -1.90
CA ILE A 215 -23.00 0.70 -1.17
C ILE A 215 -22.45 -0.13 -0.02
N VAL A 216 -21.54 -1.04 -0.33
CA VAL A 216 -20.83 -1.89 0.63
C VAL A 216 -19.42 -2.20 0.12
N VAL A 217 -18.44 -2.19 1.03
CA VAL A 217 -17.03 -2.51 0.72
C VAL A 217 -16.40 -3.33 1.84
N ARG A 218 -15.50 -4.22 1.49
CA ARG A 218 -14.65 -4.95 2.43
C ARG A 218 -13.20 -4.83 2.01
N THR A 219 -12.34 -4.60 3.00
CA THR A 219 -10.89 -4.52 2.83
C THR A 219 -10.19 -5.56 3.67
N LEU A 220 -9.12 -6.17 3.15
CA LEU A 220 -8.23 -7.06 3.89
C LEU A 220 -6.78 -6.79 3.51
N HIS A 221 -5.89 -6.85 4.51
CA HIS A 221 -4.45 -6.84 4.31
C HIS A 221 -3.93 -8.27 4.24
N PRO A 222 -3.16 -8.65 3.21
CA PRO A 222 -2.51 -9.94 3.18
C PRO A 222 -1.53 -10.08 4.36
N ARG A 223 -1.60 -11.20 5.09
CA ARG A 223 -0.52 -11.60 5.98
C ARG A 223 0.60 -12.15 5.12
N VAL A 224 1.80 -11.61 5.21
CA VAL A 224 2.89 -11.96 4.30
C VAL A 224 4.06 -12.55 5.06
N LYS A 225 4.52 -13.72 4.59
CA LYS A 225 5.82 -14.30 4.96
C LYS A 225 6.82 -13.99 3.85
N PRO A 226 7.71 -13.01 4.03
CA PRO A 226 8.63 -12.62 2.96
C PRO A 226 9.70 -13.67 2.71
N ILE A 227 10.07 -13.85 1.44
CA ILE A 227 11.23 -14.63 1.01
C ILE A 227 12.42 -13.68 0.90
N VAL A 228 13.52 -14.02 1.56
CA VAL A 228 14.73 -13.20 1.60
C VAL A 228 15.88 -13.94 0.92
N ALA A 229 16.36 -13.42 -0.20
CA ALA A 229 17.58 -13.88 -0.84
C ALA A 229 18.77 -13.07 -0.34
N VAL A 230 19.94 -13.70 -0.14
CA VAL A 230 21.17 -13.04 0.30
C VAL A 230 22.38 -13.55 -0.47
N LYS A 231 23.32 -12.65 -0.77
CA LYS A 231 24.60 -12.97 -1.40
C LYS A 231 25.68 -12.07 -0.79
N ALA A 232 26.84 -12.66 -0.43
CA ALA A 232 28.01 -11.88 -0.05
C ALA A 232 28.90 -11.62 -1.28
N ASN A 233 29.50 -10.43 -1.35
CA ASN A 233 30.44 -10.09 -2.40
C ASN A 233 31.76 -10.89 -2.31
N ARG A 234 32.10 -11.37 -1.09
CA ARG A 234 33.27 -12.20 -0.80
C ARG A 234 32.96 -13.17 0.31
N THR A 235 33.44 -14.41 0.19
CA THR A 235 33.30 -15.46 1.19
C THR A 235 34.60 -15.81 1.90
N THR A 236 35.74 -15.26 1.43
CA THR A 236 37.06 -15.35 2.08
C THR A 236 37.66 -13.94 2.11
N VAL A 237 38.08 -13.50 3.30
CA VAL A 237 38.61 -12.17 3.54
C VAL A 237 39.68 -12.19 4.62
N THR A 238 40.48 -11.12 4.71
CA THR A 238 41.39 -10.88 5.85
C THR A 238 40.68 -10.04 6.92
N PRO A 239 41.13 -10.10 8.20
CA PRO A 239 40.61 -9.25 9.25
C PRO A 239 40.62 -7.76 8.86
N GLY A 240 39.55 -7.03 9.15
CA GLY A 240 39.39 -5.63 8.77
C GLY A 240 38.90 -5.39 7.33
N THR A 241 38.72 -6.43 6.52
CA THR A 241 38.13 -6.30 5.19
C THR A 241 36.59 -6.24 5.29
N THR A 242 35.98 -5.25 4.63
CA THR A 242 34.53 -5.13 4.58
C THR A 242 33.91 -6.16 3.65
N VAL A 243 32.92 -6.90 4.17
CA VAL A 243 32.05 -7.80 3.42
C VAL A 243 30.69 -7.14 3.23
N THR A 244 30.26 -7.08 1.97
CA THR A 244 28.95 -6.53 1.60
C THR A 244 27.98 -7.67 1.30
N PHE A 245 26.80 -7.61 1.93
CA PHE A 245 25.68 -8.51 1.68
C PHE A 245 24.62 -7.76 0.88
N THR A 246 24.19 -8.33 -0.22
CA THR A 246 23.14 -7.81 -1.09
C THR A 246 22.09 -8.88 -1.32
N GLY A 247 20.89 -8.47 -1.65
CA GLY A 247 19.82 -9.42 -1.95
C GLY A 247 18.53 -8.74 -2.34
N MET A 248 17.52 -9.58 -2.47
CA MET A 248 16.17 -9.20 -2.83
C MET A 248 15.19 -9.79 -1.82
N VAL A 249 14.13 -9.06 -1.54
CA VAL A 249 12.98 -9.52 -0.76
C VAL A 249 11.78 -9.66 -1.70
N LYS A 250 11.02 -10.71 -1.50
CA LYS A 250 9.75 -10.93 -2.18
C LYS A 250 8.62 -11.05 -1.13
N PRO A 251 7.47 -10.39 -1.35
CA PRO A 251 7.18 -9.47 -2.43
C PRO A 251 8.01 -8.18 -2.31
N ALA A 252 8.17 -7.48 -3.44
CA ALA A 252 8.88 -6.21 -3.50
C ALA A 252 8.12 -5.14 -2.70
N ALA A 253 8.77 -4.59 -1.69
CA ALA A 253 8.29 -3.51 -0.82
C ALA A 253 9.44 -3.01 0.06
N SER A 254 9.19 -1.92 0.79
CA SER A 254 10.12 -1.44 1.81
C SER A 254 10.02 -2.27 3.09
N TRP A 255 10.95 -3.20 3.28
CA TRP A 255 11.04 -4.08 4.45
C TRP A 255 12.18 -3.68 5.37
N GLN A 256 11.96 -3.75 6.68
CA GLN A 256 13.04 -3.62 7.67
C GLN A 256 13.82 -4.92 7.79
N LEU A 257 15.15 -4.88 7.55
CA LEU A 257 16.01 -6.06 7.56
C LEU A 257 17.08 -5.98 8.64
N GLN A 258 17.45 -7.14 9.16
CA GLN A 258 18.53 -7.32 10.09
C GLN A 258 19.52 -8.35 9.54
N LEU A 259 20.81 -7.97 9.46
CA LEU A 259 21.88 -8.94 9.29
C LEU A 259 22.25 -9.50 10.67
N GLN A 260 22.19 -10.81 10.82
CA GLN A 260 22.51 -11.51 12.05
C GLN A 260 23.74 -12.37 11.84
N GLN A 261 24.63 -12.43 12.85
CA GLN A 261 25.78 -13.31 12.92
C GLN A 261 25.55 -14.37 13.99
N LEU A 262 25.90 -15.61 13.71
CA LEU A 262 25.89 -16.69 14.69
C LEU A 262 27.07 -16.52 15.66
N GLN A 263 26.78 -16.30 16.93
CA GLN A 263 27.74 -16.20 18.03
C GLN A 263 27.46 -17.31 19.03
N GLY A 264 28.35 -18.30 19.07
CA GLY A 264 28.09 -19.55 19.78
C GLY A 264 26.85 -20.26 19.17
N ARG A 265 25.78 -20.36 19.94
CA ARG A 265 24.50 -20.96 19.51
C ARG A 265 23.39 -19.93 19.23
N THR A 266 23.69 -18.63 19.29
CA THR A 266 22.70 -17.56 19.26
C THR A 266 22.96 -16.66 18.05
N TRP A 267 21.89 -16.30 17.34
CA TRP A 267 21.92 -15.29 16.29
C TRP A 267 21.81 -13.88 16.88
N ARG A 268 22.79 -13.02 16.61
CA ARG A 268 22.81 -11.63 17.07
C ARG A 268 22.82 -10.65 15.90
N LYS A 269 22.02 -9.58 15.99
CA LYS A 269 22.00 -8.49 15.01
C LYS A 269 23.38 -7.80 14.99
N VAL A 270 23.96 -7.66 13.80
CA VAL A 270 25.24 -6.96 13.56
C VAL A 270 25.09 -5.76 12.60
N ALA A 271 24.04 -5.71 11.80
CA ALA A 271 23.70 -4.58 10.95
C ALA A 271 22.19 -4.56 10.67
N GLY A 272 21.68 -3.43 10.14
CA GLY A 272 20.29 -3.30 9.73
C GLY A 272 20.15 -2.30 8.59
N THR A 273 19.11 -2.45 7.78
CA THR A 273 18.75 -1.58 6.66
C THR A 273 17.28 -1.75 6.30
N SER A 274 16.78 -0.93 5.38
CA SER A 274 15.52 -1.17 4.69
C SER A 274 15.79 -1.59 3.25
N SER A 275 14.92 -2.43 2.67
CA SER A 275 14.88 -2.59 1.23
C SER A 275 14.24 -1.37 0.56
N ASN A 276 14.53 -1.16 -0.72
CA ASN A 276 13.79 -0.21 -1.54
C ASN A 276 12.45 -0.81 -2.02
N ASP A 277 11.67 -0.03 -2.75
CA ASP A 277 10.35 -0.45 -3.25
C ASP A 277 10.41 -1.63 -4.24
N LEU A 278 11.59 -1.89 -4.83
CA LEU A 278 11.84 -3.07 -5.66
C LEU A 278 12.28 -4.30 -4.83
N GLY A 279 12.36 -4.17 -3.51
CA GLY A 279 12.79 -5.23 -2.59
C GLY A 279 14.31 -5.38 -2.49
N ALA A 280 15.12 -4.58 -3.19
CA ALA A 280 16.57 -4.68 -3.15
C ALA A 280 17.16 -4.07 -1.86
N TYR A 281 18.17 -4.73 -1.30
CA TYR A 281 18.85 -4.24 -0.10
C TYR A 281 20.36 -4.44 -0.16
N ARG A 282 21.08 -3.68 0.69
CA ARG A 282 22.53 -3.78 0.87
C ARG A 282 22.90 -3.52 2.33
N MET A 283 23.76 -4.39 2.90
CA MET A 283 24.36 -4.24 4.23
C MET A 283 25.83 -4.57 4.18
N ALA A 284 26.61 -4.04 5.11
CA ALA A 284 28.04 -4.30 5.20
C ALA A 284 28.48 -4.59 6.62
N VAL A 285 29.48 -5.45 6.79
CA VAL A 285 30.18 -5.70 8.04
C VAL A 285 31.67 -5.79 7.82
N THR A 286 32.46 -5.48 8.85
CA THR A 286 33.92 -5.56 8.82
C THR A 286 34.41 -6.50 9.91
N PRO A 287 34.53 -7.81 9.62
CA PRO A 287 35.00 -8.78 10.59
C PRO A 287 36.44 -8.48 11.02
N LYS A 288 36.70 -8.47 12.32
CA LYS A 288 38.02 -8.20 12.89
C LYS A 288 38.76 -9.44 13.37
N THR A 289 38.04 -10.51 13.65
CA THR A 289 38.57 -11.72 14.26
C THR A 289 38.64 -12.82 13.20
N PRO A 290 39.82 -13.55 13.06
CA PRO A 290 39.92 -14.73 12.22
C PRO A 290 38.95 -15.81 12.64
N GLY A 291 38.48 -16.61 11.66
CA GLY A 291 37.58 -17.72 11.89
C GLY A 291 36.51 -17.90 10.82
N THR A 292 35.64 -18.86 11.02
CA THR A 292 34.49 -19.12 10.14
C THR A 292 33.25 -18.47 10.74
N LEU A 293 32.75 -17.43 10.09
CA LEU A 293 31.61 -16.65 10.53
C LEU A 293 30.38 -17.02 9.68
N ARG A 294 29.22 -17.15 10.33
CA ARG A 294 27.96 -17.47 9.68
C ARG A 294 27.00 -16.30 9.81
N TYR A 295 26.41 -15.90 8.70
CA TYR A 295 25.48 -14.77 8.63
C TYR A 295 24.15 -15.20 8.02
N ARG A 296 23.07 -14.55 8.42
CA ARG A 296 21.76 -14.64 7.78
C ARG A 296 21.08 -13.28 7.80
N VAL A 297 20.14 -13.05 6.91
CA VAL A 297 19.29 -11.85 6.89
C VAL A 297 17.90 -12.23 7.37
N VAL A 298 17.33 -11.42 8.23
CA VAL A 298 16.03 -11.64 8.85
C VAL A 298 15.16 -10.40 8.68
N ILE A 299 13.91 -10.61 8.31
CA ILE A 299 12.83 -9.63 8.43
C ILE A 299 12.04 -10.02 9.68
N PRO A 300 12.20 -9.27 10.79
CA PRO A 300 11.50 -9.59 12.04
C PRO A 300 10.00 -9.33 11.90
N ASN A 301 9.20 -10.15 12.55
CA ASN A 301 7.78 -9.97 12.71
C ASN A 301 7.37 -10.39 14.13
N GLN A 302 6.31 -9.80 14.69
CA GLN A 302 5.76 -10.19 15.97
C GLN A 302 5.15 -11.61 15.91
N ASP A 303 4.55 -11.97 14.78
CA ASP A 303 4.12 -13.34 14.50
C ASP A 303 5.30 -14.16 13.95
N PRO A 304 5.79 -15.18 14.68
CA PRO A 304 6.89 -16.03 14.23
C PRO A 304 6.64 -16.73 12.89
N ALA A 305 5.38 -16.99 12.53
CA ALA A 305 5.01 -17.62 11.26
C ALA A 305 5.30 -16.72 10.05
N LEU A 306 5.37 -15.40 10.27
CA LEU A 306 5.59 -14.38 9.24
C LEU A 306 7.04 -13.88 9.18
N VAL A 307 7.94 -14.41 10.00
CA VAL A 307 9.36 -14.05 9.95
C VAL A 307 10.00 -14.53 8.65
N GLY A 308 10.57 -13.58 7.90
CA GLY A 308 11.37 -13.89 6.71
C GLY A 308 12.83 -14.18 7.12
N VAL A 309 13.38 -15.31 6.72
CA VAL A 309 14.77 -15.69 7.02
C VAL A 309 15.45 -16.16 5.75
N SER A 310 16.63 -15.60 5.47
CA SER A 310 17.46 -16.05 4.35
C SER A 310 18.20 -17.37 4.65
N GLU A 311 18.79 -17.95 3.63
CA GLU A 311 19.82 -18.94 3.80
C GLU A 311 21.03 -18.37 4.56
N VAL A 312 21.87 -19.28 5.11
CA VAL A 312 23.06 -18.92 5.86
C VAL A 312 24.25 -18.76 4.90
N VAL A 313 24.86 -17.58 4.94
CA VAL A 313 26.10 -17.28 4.22
C VAL A 313 27.29 -17.47 5.17
N THR A 314 28.28 -18.28 4.74
CA THR A 314 29.52 -18.51 5.49
C THR A 314 30.64 -17.65 4.92
N VAL A 315 31.31 -16.89 5.80
CA VAL A 315 32.48 -16.07 5.48
C VAL A 315 33.68 -16.60 6.28
N ARG A 316 34.77 -16.92 5.59
CA ARG A 316 36.03 -17.28 6.20
C ARG A 316 36.94 -16.07 6.33
N VAL A 317 37.42 -15.82 7.54
CA VAL A 317 38.36 -14.74 7.84
C VAL A 317 39.71 -15.36 8.18
N SER A 318 40.69 -15.22 7.31
CA SER A 318 42.03 -15.77 7.46
C SER A 318 43.08 -14.65 7.55
N THR A 319 44.06 -14.82 8.43
CA THR A 319 45.22 -13.90 8.49
C THR A 319 46.10 -14.11 7.24
N PRO A 320 46.60 -13.00 6.63
CA PRO A 320 47.63 -13.11 5.61
C PRO A 320 48.92 -13.68 6.25
N GLY A 321 49.43 -14.75 5.72
CA GLY A 321 50.71 -15.28 6.16
C GLY A 321 50.67 -16.42 7.14
N GLY A 322 50.41 -17.56 6.68
CA GLY A 322 50.69 -18.89 7.20
C GLY A 322 50.92 -19.83 6.03
N GLU A 323 51.92 -19.52 5.19
CA GLU A 323 52.49 -20.63 4.44
C GLU A 323 52.91 -21.68 5.45
N PRO A 324 52.58 -22.96 5.24
CA PRO A 324 53.20 -24.02 6.01
C PRO A 324 54.70 -23.91 5.73
N ARG A 325 55.45 -23.49 6.77
CA ARG A 325 56.90 -23.56 6.74
C ARG A 325 57.19 -25.01 6.41
N PRO A 326 57.93 -25.31 5.29
CA PRO A 326 58.41 -26.68 5.08
C PRO A 326 59.31 -27.01 6.27
N ASP A 327 58.89 -27.97 7.05
CA ASP A 327 59.75 -28.59 8.07
C ASP A 327 61.03 -28.97 7.37
N GLY A 328 62.11 -28.29 7.69
CA GLY A 328 63.45 -28.65 7.37
C GLY A 328 63.84 -29.91 8.12
N GLY A 329 63.53 -31.06 7.54
CA GLY A 329 64.08 -32.37 7.91
C GLY A 329 65.08 -32.79 6.86
N GLY A 330 66.40 -32.58 7.20
CA GLY A 330 67.49 -33.06 6.41
C GLY A 330 67.60 -34.57 6.45
N GLY A 331 68.17 -35.21 5.42
CA GLY A 331 68.67 -36.52 5.42
C GLY A 331 68.57 -37.30 4.12
N GLY A 332 69.53 -37.23 3.32
CA GLY A 332 70.33 -38.13 2.54
C GLY A 332 69.66 -39.30 1.82
N GLY A 333 70.10 -39.54 0.57
CA GLY A 333 70.13 -40.86 0.00
C GLY A 333 69.62 -40.95 -1.43
N GLY A 334 70.54 -41.15 -2.34
CA GLY A 334 70.47 -41.28 -3.77
C GLY A 334 69.59 -42.40 -4.33
N GLY A 335 69.37 -42.36 -5.61
CA GLY A 335 68.82 -43.47 -6.41
C GLY A 335 68.14 -43.06 -7.70
N THR A 336 68.96 -43.04 -8.72
CA THR A 336 68.68 -43.30 -10.16
C THR A 336 67.27 -43.48 -10.74
N ALA A 337 67.07 -42.75 -11.80
CA ALA A 337 66.58 -43.10 -13.14
C ALA A 337 65.28 -43.90 -13.34
N GLY A 338 64.40 -43.31 -14.18
CA GLY A 338 63.31 -44.06 -14.83
C GLY A 338 62.36 -43.12 -15.59
N GLY A 339 62.52 -43.02 -16.89
CA GLY A 339 61.68 -42.20 -17.75
C GLY A 339 60.27 -42.75 -17.93
N GLY A 340 59.38 -41.91 -18.26
CA GLY A 340 58.03 -42.25 -18.65
C GLY A 340 57.30 -41.04 -19.21
N THR A 341 57.36 -40.90 -20.51
CA THR A 341 56.53 -40.02 -21.31
C THR A 341 55.06 -40.38 -21.23
N GLY A 342 54.24 -39.43 -20.99
CA GLY A 342 52.80 -39.63 -21.08
C GLY A 342 52.04 -38.31 -21.05
N GLY A 343 51.65 -37.89 -22.22
CA GLY A 343 51.10 -36.68 -22.64
C GLY A 343 49.79 -36.24 -22.01
N LEU A 344 49.62 -34.95 -22.03
CA LEU A 344 48.41 -34.20 -21.81
C LEU A 344 47.40 -34.47 -22.90
N PRO A 345 46.11 -34.30 -22.65
CA PRO A 345 45.26 -33.59 -23.57
C PRO A 345 44.70 -32.30 -23.00
N ILE A 346 45.12 -31.24 -23.62
CA ILE A 346 44.46 -29.95 -23.65
C ILE A 346 43.27 -30.06 -24.59
N THR A 347 42.09 -29.76 -24.11
CA THR A 347 41.00 -29.26 -24.95
C THR A 347 40.27 -28.22 -24.09
N GLY A 348 40.36 -26.99 -24.25
CA GLY A 348 40.35 -26.09 -25.38
C GLY A 348 38.98 -26.00 -26.02
N ALA A 349 38.14 -25.07 -25.55
CA ALA A 349 37.27 -24.33 -26.44
C ALA A 349 36.69 -23.09 -25.72
N ALA A 350 37.28 -21.99 -26.01
CA ALA A 350 36.67 -20.68 -25.91
C ALA A 350 35.58 -20.55 -26.97
N THR A 351 34.43 -20.04 -26.58
CA THR A 351 33.55 -19.30 -27.48
C THR A 351 32.83 -18.20 -26.68
N ALA A 352 33.36 -17.00 -26.78
CA ALA A 352 32.55 -15.82 -26.96
C ALA A 352 32.33 -15.71 -28.49
N PRO A 353 31.40 -14.94 -29.05
CA PRO A 353 30.99 -13.62 -28.67
C PRO A 353 29.59 -13.18 -29.10
N LEU A 354 29.32 -11.88 -28.86
CA LEU A 354 28.46 -10.97 -29.63
C LEU A 354 26.95 -11.18 -29.45
N VAL A 355 26.24 -10.13 -29.07
CA VAL A 355 25.87 -9.02 -29.95
C VAL A 355 25.43 -7.82 -29.12
N ALA A 356 25.96 -6.70 -29.54
CA ALA A 356 25.50 -5.35 -29.25
C ALA A 356 24.11 -5.09 -29.84
N GLY A 357 23.40 -4.14 -29.25
CA GLY A 357 22.32 -3.44 -29.93
C GLY A 357 21.05 -3.28 -29.15
N GLY A 358 20.79 -2.08 -28.63
CA GLY A 358 19.48 -1.75 -28.08
C GLY A 358 19.52 -0.63 -27.03
N ALA A 359 20.25 0.43 -27.30
CA ALA A 359 20.03 1.71 -26.62
C ALA A 359 18.95 2.46 -27.42
N ALA A 360 17.85 2.82 -26.77
CA ALA A 360 17.19 4.12 -26.87
C ALA A 360 15.74 4.03 -26.36
N LEU A 361 15.36 5.10 -25.66
CA LEU A 361 14.02 5.50 -25.29
C LEU A 361 13.45 4.87 -24.01
N MET A 362 13.68 5.59 -22.88
CA MET A 362 12.59 6.19 -22.09
C MET A 362 13.16 7.13 -21.04
N ILE A 363 13.43 8.34 -21.46
CA ILE A 363 13.53 9.53 -20.58
C ILE A 363 12.25 10.31 -20.84
N VAL A 364 11.24 10.14 -19.99
CA VAL A 364 10.17 11.11 -19.64
C VAL A 364 9.39 10.46 -18.50
N GLY A 365 9.49 11.00 -17.28
CA GLY A 365 8.67 10.54 -16.14
C GLY A 365 9.25 10.80 -14.74
N ALA A 366 10.31 11.58 -14.60
CA ALA A 366 10.94 11.83 -13.29
C ALA A 366 10.89 13.31 -12.86
N GLY A 367 9.85 14.05 -13.21
CA GLY A 367 9.77 15.50 -13.00
C GLY A 367 8.75 16.02 -11.97
N LEU A 368 7.92 15.19 -11.36
CA LEU A 368 6.79 15.67 -10.54
C LEU A 368 6.75 15.24 -9.07
N MET A 369 7.76 14.53 -8.56
CA MET A 369 7.80 14.12 -7.13
C MET A 369 8.80 14.88 -6.23
N LEU A 370 9.43 15.94 -6.68
CA LEU A 370 10.44 16.67 -5.90
C LEU A 370 9.98 18.01 -5.31
N LEU A 371 8.72 18.41 -5.47
CA LEU A 371 8.20 19.69 -4.93
C LEU A 371 7.39 19.59 -3.64
N ALA A 372 7.03 18.40 -3.18
CA ALA A 372 6.23 18.21 -1.96
C ALA A 372 7.03 18.08 -0.64
N ARG A 373 8.35 18.25 -0.65
CA ARG A 373 9.21 18.04 0.55
C ARG A 373 9.86 19.27 1.14
N ARG A 374 9.37 20.49 0.86
CA ARG A 374 9.90 21.70 1.53
C ARG A 374 8.77 22.59 2.01
N ARG A 375 8.23 22.32 3.20
CA ARG A 375 7.73 23.32 4.18
C ARG A 375 7.24 22.61 5.44
N ARG A 376 8.16 22.35 6.39
CA ARG A 376 7.80 22.22 7.80
C ARG A 376 8.04 23.60 8.43
N PRO A 377 7.06 24.25 9.06
CA PRO A 377 7.31 25.39 9.92
C PRO A 377 7.88 24.89 11.25
N THR A 378 8.97 25.48 11.65
CA THR A 378 9.57 25.35 12.99
C THR A 378 8.62 25.96 14.02
N GLN A 379 8.11 25.15 14.93
CA GLN A 379 7.48 25.64 16.16
C GLN A 379 8.56 26.13 17.10
N THR A 380 8.53 27.42 17.41
CA THR A 380 9.24 28.05 18.52
C THR A 380 8.48 27.78 19.82
N PRO A 381 9.14 27.34 20.92
CA PRO A 381 8.49 27.23 22.22
C PRO A 381 8.46 28.60 22.89
N ASN A 382 7.27 29.13 23.14
CA ASN A 382 7.08 30.25 24.05
C ASN A 382 6.87 29.70 25.48
N GLY A 383 7.82 29.99 26.33
CA GLY A 383 7.69 29.88 27.78
C GLY A 383 6.93 31.08 28.34
N ARG A 384 6.01 30.81 29.20
CA ARG A 384 5.68 31.35 30.53
C ARG A 384 4.29 30.87 30.90
#